data_04efada21a6315375a97f27882fd08d6
#
_entry.id   04efada21a6315375a97f27882fd08d6
#
_cell.length_a   1.000
_cell.length_b   1.000
_cell.length_c   1.000
_cell.angle_alpha   90.00
_cell.angle_beta   90.00
_cell.angle_gamma   90.00
#
_symmetry.space_group_name_H-M   'P 1'
#
loop_
_entity.id
_entity.type
_entity.pdbx_description
1 polymer ?
#
loop_
_entity_poly.entity_id
_entity_poly.type
_entity_poly.pdbx_seq_one_letter_code
_entity_poly.pdbx_strand_id
1 'polypeptide(L)'
;MWETTRISLLLGLVIMSGMVVSCDKEPERKYAGEFTIDNVLYSYGPYYAIGYSFELGRELKTSDSPPPDITVHARTDAQGTVSGAYLDTPNLMESFALAGDFNTGTEAKNFFDNLLQVGTYTWMLFADNISEHQVYVFITREDNYVKFRIKNLVLNDTENGPYAEVTIEWRIQPDGSTTFSQ
;
A
#
# COMPACT_ATOMS: atom_id res chain seq x y z
N MET A 1 62.76 -60.48 -21.70
CA MET A 1 62.78 -59.14 -21.02
C MET A 1 61.56 -58.39 -21.49
N TRP A 2 60.46 -58.47 -20.75
CA TRP A 2 59.20 -57.86 -21.11
C TRP A 2 58.80 -56.87 -20.00
N GLU A 3 58.75 -55.55 -20.31
CA GLU A 3 58.26 -54.54 -19.45
C GLU A 3 56.74 -54.40 -19.64
N THR A 4 56.01 -54.59 -18.60
CA THR A 4 54.57 -54.42 -18.54
C THR A 4 54.26 -52.96 -18.08
N THR A 5 53.79 -52.14 -19.00
CA THR A 5 53.33 -50.78 -18.75
C THR A 5 51.95 -50.82 -18.09
N ARG A 6 51.85 -50.37 -16.85
CA ARG A 6 50.59 -50.23 -16.13
C ARG A 6 49.93 -48.85 -16.50
N ILE A 7 48.83 -48.95 -17.18
CA ILE A 7 47.96 -47.79 -17.46
C ILE A 7 47.04 -47.54 -16.24
N SER A 8 47.28 -46.46 -15.48
CA SER A 8 46.38 -46.02 -14.41
C SER A 8 45.23 -45.21 -15.00
N LEU A 9 44.03 -45.80 -14.94
CA LEU A 9 42.79 -45.13 -15.34
C LEU A 9 42.33 -44.26 -14.18
N LEU A 10 42.52 -42.91 -14.27
CA LEU A 10 41.97 -41.91 -13.34
C LEU A 10 40.51 -41.63 -13.71
N LEU A 11 39.62 -42.23 -12.93
CA LEU A 11 38.17 -41.96 -13.05
C LEU A 11 37.86 -40.60 -12.39
N GLY A 12 37.72 -39.56 -13.20
CA GLY A 12 37.32 -38.23 -12.75
C GLY A 12 35.82 -38.20 -12.44
N LEU A 13 35.49 -38.14 -11.14
CA LEU A 13 34.12 -37.95 -10.66
C LEU A 13 33.73 -36.46 -10.82
N VAL A 14 33.00 -36.14 -11.89
CA VAL A 14 32.40 -34.78 -12.07
C VAL A 14 31.16 -34.68 -11.19
N ILE A 15 31.29 -34.04 -10.06
CA ILE A 15 30.14 -33.65 -9.21
C ILE A 15 29.46 -32.46 -9.88
N MET A 16 28.39 -32.69 -10.62
CA MET A 16 27.46 -31.67 -11.06
C MET A 16 26.66 -31.17 -9.84
N SER A 17 27.13 -30.14 -9.17
CA SER A 17 26.34 -29.38 -8.21
C SER A 17 25.24 -28.64 -8.97
N GLY A 18 24.04 -29.23 -9.01
CA GLY A 18 22.84 -28.56 -9.49
C GLY A 18 22.53 -27.37 -8.59
N MET A 19 22.80 -26.16 -9.10
CA MET A 19 22.23 -24.93 -8.49
C MET A 19 20.72 -25.01 -8.68
N VAL A 20 20.02 -25.34 -7.60
CA VAL A 20 18.56 -25.11 -7.51
C VAL A 20 18.38 -23.61 -7.43
N VAL A 21 18.16 -22.96 -8.59
CA VAL A 21 17.68 -21.60 -8.62
C VAL A 21 16.25 -21.65 -8.10
N SER A 22 16.08 -21.34 -6.80
CA SER A 22 14.77 -21.05 -6.25
C SER A 22 14.30 -19.77 -6.94
N CYS A 23 13.44 -19.91 -7.96
CA CYS A 23 12.63 -18.81 -8.43
C CYS A 23 11.61 -18.49 -7.32
N ASP A 24 11.96 -17.58 -6.42
CA ASP A 24 10.96 -16.91 -5.63
C ASP A 24 10.04 -16.21 -6.62
N LYS A 25 8.82 -16.76 -6.80
CA LYS A 25 7.79 -16.09 -7.58
C LYS A 25 7.53 -14.75 -6.88
N GLU A 26 7.80 -13.65 -7.58
CA GLU A 26 7.31 -12.35 -7.10
C GLU A 26 5.81 -12.49 -6.76
N PRO A 27 5.37 -11.97 -5.60
CA PRO A 27 3.97 -12.04 -5.24
C PRO A 27 3.14 -11.40 -6.35
N GLU A 28 2.07 -12.09 -6.76
CA GLU A 28 1.18 -11.63 -7.81
C GLU A 28 0.65 -10.22 -7.47
N ARG A 29 0.88 -9.26 -8.36
CA ARG A 29 0.49 -7.88 -8.16
C ARG A 29 -1.03 -7.77 -8.12
N LYS A 30 -1.56 -7.19 -7.05
CA LYS A 30 -3.00 -6.92 -6.91
C LYS A 30 -3.31 -5.55 -7.52
N TYR A 31 -4.40 -5.49 -8.27
CA TYR A 31 -4.89 -4.24 -8.88
C TYR A 31 -6.14 -3.70 -8.19
N ALA A 32 -6.69 -4.43 -7.26
CA ALA A 32 -7.81 -4.04 -6.42
C ALA A 32 -7.82 -4.86 -5.13
N GLY A 33 -8.48 -4.36 -4.11
CA GLY A 33 -8.63 -5.07 -2.84
C GLY A 33 -9.17 -4.20 -1.72
N GLU A 34 -8.97 -4.71 -0.53
CA GLU A 34 -9.30 -4.06 0.73
C GLU A 34 -8.14 -4.24 1.70
N PHE A 35 -7.87 -3.23 2.50
CA PHE A 35 -6.89 -3.29 3.58
C PHE A 35 -7.32 -2.40 4.75
N THR A 36 -6.71 -2.63 5.90
CA THR A 36 -6.87 -1.81 7.11
C THR A 36 -5.49 -1.38 7.59
N ILE A 37 -5.32 -0.09 7.88
CA ILE A 37 -4.09 0.47 8.48
C ILE A 37 -4.46 1.33 9.68
N ASP A 38 -3.52 1.45 10.63
CA ASP A 38 -3.63 2.26 11.82
C ASP A 38 -2.43 3.21 12.00
N ASN A 39 -2.52 4.09 12.99
CA ASN A 39 -1.46 5.04 13.32
C ASN A 39 -0.51 4.55 14.42
N VAL A 40 -0.48 3.25 14.72
CA VAL A 40 0.42 2.70 15.74
C VAL A 40 1.88 2.85 15.32
N LEU A 41 2.69 3.40 16.23
CA LEU A 41 4.13 3.52 16.03
C LEU A 41 4.85 2.32 16.66
N TYR A 42 5.61 1.64 15.87
CA TYR A 42 6.45 0.52 16.28
C TYR A 42 7.85 1.01 16.69
N SER A 43 8.31 0.62 17.87
CA SER A 43 9.46 1.22 18.55
C SER A 43 10.74 0.39 18.55
N TYR A 44 10.81 -0.72 17.84
CA TYR A 44 12.04 -1.50 17.73
C TYR A 44 12.90 -1.04 16.53
N GLY A 45 13.95 -0.27 16.81
CA GLY A 45 14.79 0.36 15.81
C GLY A 45 14.36 1.81 15.55
N PRO A 46 14.54 2.37 14.35
CA PRO A 46 13.91 3.63 14.02
C PRO A 46 12.38 3.46 14.08
N TYR A 47 11.69 4.42 14.68
CA TYR A 47 10.24 4.42 14.75
C TYR A 47 9.64 4.37 13.33
N TYR A 48 8.64 3.50 13.12
CA TYR A 48 7.91 3.40 11.87
C TYR A 48 6.42 3.13 12.13
N ALA A 49 5.59 3.62 11.25
CA ALA A 49 4.20 3.21 11.14
C ALA A 49 4.07 2.20 9.98
N ILE A 50 2.94 1.50 9.92
CA ILE A 50 2.55 0.70 8.77
C ILE A 50 1.65 1.55 7.90
N GLY A 51 1.96 1.60 6.62
CA GLY A 51 1.11 2.17 5.59
C GLY A 51 0.86 1.16 4.48
N TYR A 52 0.18 1.58 3.43
CA TYR A 52 -0.17 0.71 2.31
C TYR A 52 0.42 1.22 0.99
N SER A 53 0.97 0.32 0.19
CA SER A 53 1.40 0.60 -1.18
C SER A 53 0.38 0.02 -2.17
N PHE A 54 -0.25 0.89 -2.93
CA PHE A 54 -1.14 0.51 -4.03
C PHE A 54 -0.37 -0.14 -5.18
N GLU A 55 0.86 0.34 -5.42
CA GLU A 55 1.73 -0.23 -6.46
C GLU A 55 2.09 -1.68 -6.20
N LEU A 56 2.34 -2.03 -4.93
CA LEU A 56 2.73 -3.38 -4.54
C LEU A 56 1.54 -4.21 -4.03
N GLY A 57 0.38 -3.58 -3.79
CA GLY A 57 -0.81 -4.24 -3.25
C GLY A 57 -0.61 -4.84 -1.86
N ARG A 58 0.23 -4.21 -1.01
CA ARG A 58 0.57 -4.70 0.32
C ARG A 58 0.96 -3.59 1.29
N GLU A 59 0.95 -3.94 2.56
CA GLU A 59 1.48 -3.10 3.64
C GLU A 59 3.01 -2.96 3.54
N LEU A 60 3.50 -1.77 3.90
CA LEU A 60 4.91 -1.42 4.01
C LEU A 60 5.15 -0.63 5.30
N LYS A 61 6.36 -0.69 5.81
CA LYS A 61 6.83 0.21 6.87
C LYS A 61 7.14 1.57 6.27
N THR A 62 6.89 2.64 7.00
CA THR A 62 7.30 3.99 6.57
C THR A 62 8.82 4.14 6.45
N SER A 63 9.60 3.22 7.04
CA SER A 63 11.05 3.12 6.90
C SER A 63 11.52 2.31 5.69
N ASP A 64 10.64 1.68 4.94
CA ASP A 64 10.99 0.89 3.76
C ASP A 64 11.38 1.80 2.58
N SER A 65 12.05 1.23 1.60
CA SER A 65 12.39 1.90 0.35
C SER A 65 11.95 1.01 -0.83
N PRO A 66 10.92 1.41 -1.57
CA PRO A 66 10.10 2.62 -1.43
C PRO A 66 9.24 2.61 -0.16
N PRO A 67 8.87 3.79 0.37
CA PRO A 67 7.91 3.89 1.46
C PRO A 67 6.49 3.59 0.97
N PRO A 68 5.50 3.39 1.87
CA PRO A 68 4.11 3.24 1.48
C PRO A 68 3.57 4.47 0.73
N ASP A 69 2.51 4.28 -0.05
CA ASP A 69 1.84 5.36 -0.74
C ASP A 69 0.99 6.20 0.23
N ILE A 70 0.35 5.55 1.20
CA ILE A 70 -0.47 6.23 2.22
C ILE A 70 -0.24 5.70 3.63
N THR A 71 -0.46 6.59 4.61
CA THR A 71 -0.53 6.33 6.04
C THR A 71 -1.76 7.01 6.63
N VAL A 72 -2.22 6.57 7.81
CA VAL A 72 -3.30 7.21 8.57
C VAL A 72 -2.76 7.85 9.84
N HIS A 73 -3.34 8.98 10.23
CA HIS A 73 -2.97 9.72 11.43
C HIS A 73 -4.23 10.20 12.16
N ALA A 74 -4.21 10.10 13.50
CA ALA A 74 -5.23 10.73 14.34
C ALA A 74 -5.01 12.24 14.43
N ARG A 75 -6.10 13.02 14.37
CA ARG A 75 -6.13 14.43 14.78
C ARG A 75 -6.58 14.55 16.22
N THR A 76 -6.02 15.53 16.90
CA THR A 76 -6.45 15.87 18.26
C THR A 76 -6.90 17.32 18.33
N ASP A 77 -7.80 17.61 19.25
CA ASP A 77 -8.16 18.93 19.65
C ASP A 77 -7.09 19.58 20.56
N ALA A 78 -7.35 20.79 21.03
CA ALA A 78 -6.44 21.51 21.93
C ALA A 78 -6.26 20.83 23.31
N GLN A 79 -7.14 19.91 23.68
CA GLN A 79 -7.10 19.13 24.92
C GLN A 79 -6.35 17.80 24.73
N GLY A 80 -5.95 17.46 23.49
CA GLY A 80 -5.28 16.20 23.14
C GLY A 80 -6.25 15.04 22.89
N THR A 81 -7.56 15.28 22.88
CA THR A 81 -8.59 14.29 22.59
C THR A 81 -8.74 14.10 21.08
N VAL A 82 -8.94 12.85 20.65
CA VAL A 82 -9.15 12.55 19.22
C VAL A 82 -10.35 13.31 18.68
N SER A 83 -10.14 14.06 17.63
CA SER A 83 -11.16 14.91 16.96
C SER A 83 -11.39 14.55 15.50
N GLY A 84 -10.62 13.60 14.95
CA GLY A 84 -10.70 13.16 13.55
C GLY A 84 -9.49 12.39 13.11
N ALA A 85 -9.39 12.13 11.81
CA ALA A 85 -8.22 11.53 11.19
C ALA A 85 -7.94 12.15 9.82
N TYR A 86 -6.73 11.91 9.31
CA TYR A 86 -6.32 12.26 7.96
C TYR A 86 -5.44 11.16 7.35
N LEU A 87 -5.44 11.09 6.03
CA LEU A 87 -4.48 10.29 5.28
C LEU A 87 -3.35 11.19 4.79
N ASP A 88 -2.13 10.71 4.92
CA ASP A 88 -0.93 11.37 4.44
C ASP A 88 -0.17 10.49 3.45
N THR A 89 0.66 11.11 2.62
CA THR A 89 1.60 10.42 1.75
C THR A 89 3.03 10.74 2.14
N PRO A 90 3.84 9.74 2.51
CA PRO A 90 5.26 9.94 2.77
C PRO A 90 6.06 10.55 1.59
N ASN A 91 5.46 10.55 0.39
CA ASN A 91 6.08 11.09 -0.81
C ASN A 91 5.99 12.62 -0.94
N LEU A 92 5.26 13.30 -0.05
CA LEU A 92 5.09 14.76 -0.02
C LEU A 92 4.59 15.37 -1.35
N MET A 93 3.72 14.66 -2.07
CA MET A 93 3.12 15.10 -3.32
C MET A 93 1.65 15.46 -3.12
N GLU A 94 1.12 16.37 -3.94
CA GLU A 94 -0.33 16.65 -4.00
C GLU A 94 -1.03 15.47 -4.70
N SER A 95 -1.29 14.41 -3.93
CA SER A 95 -1.73 13.11 -4.43
C SER A 95 -3.20 12.81 -4.20
N PHE A 96 -3.87 13.51 -3.28
CA PHE A 96 -5.26 13.22 -2.89
C PHE A 96 -6.25 14.15 -3.56
N ALA A 97 -7.37 13.60 -4.02
CA ALA A 97 -8.51 14.38 -4.47
C ALA A 97 -9.82 13.74 -4.00
N LEU A 98 -10.66 14.49 -3.29
CA LEU A 98 -12.00 14.04 -2.90
C LEU A 98 -12.89 14.01 -4.15
N ALA A 99 -13.33 12.81 -4.54
CA ALA A 99 -14.21 12.60 -5.68
C ALA A 99 -15.69 12.61 -5.30
N GLY A 100 -16.02 12.26 -4.06
CA GLY A 100 -17.38 12.31 -3.53
C GLY A 100 -17.45 12.04 -2.03
N ASP A 101 -18.52 12.55 -1.41
CA ASP A 101 -18.87 12.36 0.00
C ASP A 101 -20.35 11.98 0.08
N PHE A 102 -20.67 10.86 0.74
CA PHE A 102 -21.98 10.23 0.68
C PHE A 102 -22.52 9.94 2.07
N ASN A 103 -23.84 9.87 2.19
CA ASN A 103 -24.50 9.60 3.46
C ASN A 103 -24.52 8.11 3.83
N THR A 104 -24.33 7.23 2.84
CA THR A 104 -24.42 5.77 3.04
C THR A 104 -23.31 5.02 2.32
N GLY A 105 -22.91 3.87 2.88
CA GLY A 105 -21.94 2.98 2.24
C GLY A 105 -22.41 2.42 0.90
N THR A 106 -23.74 2.30 0.67
CA THR A 106 -24.31 1.85 -0.61
C THR A 106 -24.13 2.93 -1.69
N GLU A 107 -24.39 4.19 -1.38
CA GLU A 107 -24.17 5.30 -2.31
C GLU A 107 -22.69 5.44 -2.66
N ALA A 108 -21.82 5.42 -1.65
CA ALA A 108 -20.36 5.46 -1.84
C ALA A 108 -19.88 4.29 -2.71
N LYS A 109 -20.36 3.07 -2.45
CA LYS A 109 -20.00 1.89 -3.25
C LYS A 109 -20.46 2.02 -4.70
N ASN A 110 -21.70 2.45 -4.92
CA ASN A 110 -22.23 2.66 -6.27
C ASN A 110 -21.42 3.71 -7.03
N PHE A 111 -21.06 4.82 -6.36
CA PHE A 111 -20.23 5.84 -6.96
C PHE A 111 -18.82 5.30 -7.27
N PHE A 112 -18.18 4.63 -6.31
CA PHE A 112 -16.86 4.01 -6.47
C PHE A 112 -16.82 3.05 -7.65
N ASP A 113 -17.82 2.18 -7.80
CA ASP A 113 -17.89 1.22 -8.91
C ASP A 113 -18.05 1.92 -10.27
N ASN A 114 -18.85 2.98 -10.33
CA ASN A 114 -19.13 3.73 -11.54
C ASN A 114 -18.14 4.86 -11.85
N LEU A 115 -17.18 5.14 -10.97
CA LEU A 115 -16.09 6.06 -11.24
C LEU A 115 -15.10 5.42 -12.22
N LEU A 116 -15.38 5.56 -13.52
CA LEU A 116 -14.60 4.93 -14.58
C LEU A 116 -13.51 5.84 -15.15
N GLN A 117 -13.55 7.13 -14.84
CA GLN A 117 -12.59 8.09 -15.37
C GLN A 117 -12.21 9.13 -14.31
N VAL A 118 -10.94 9.47 -14.25
CA VAL A 118 -10.42 10.56 -13.43
C VAL A 118 -10.96 11.87 -13.99
N GLY A 119 -11.66 12.65 -13.15
CA GLY A 119 -12.18 13.97 -13.49
C GLY A 119 -11.14 15.08 -13.30
N THR A 120 -11.62 16.31 -13.39
CA THR A 120 -10.84 17.47 -12.97
C THR A 120 -11.05 17.71 -11.48
N TYR A 121 -9.98 17.59 -10.70
CA TYR A 121 -10.03 17.71 -9.25
C TYR A 121 -9.06 18.77 -8.74
N THR A 122 -9.30 19.22 -7.50
CA THR A 122 -8.30 19.94 -6.71
C THR A 122 -7.48 18.91 -5.95
N TRP A 123 -6.19 18.87 -6.22
CA TRP A 123 -5.26 17.95 -5.59
C TRP A 123 -4.74 18.53 -4.28
N MET A 124 -4.52 17.68 -3.30
CA MET A 124 -4.12 18.02 -1.93
C MET A 124 -2.96 17.15 -1.49
N LEU A 125 -2.12 17.68 -0.60
CA LEU A 125 -1.01 16.94 0.01
C LEU A 125 -1.50 15.81 0.92
N PHE A 126 -2.65 15.99 1.56
CA PHE A 126 -3.27 15.01 2.46
C PHE A 126 -4.79 15.08 2.35
N ALA A 127 -5.45 13.93 2.63
CA ALA A 127 -6.90 13.89 2.76
C ALA A 127 -7.27 14.26 4.19
N ASP A 128 -7.74 15.49 4.40
CA ASP A 128 -8.09 16.00 5.71
C ASP A 128 -9.51 15.61 6.14
N ASN A 129 -9.69 15.41 7.45
CA ASN A 129 -10.99 15.09 8.05
C ASN A 129 -11.72 13.95 7.32
N ILE A 130 -10.99 12.84 7.12
CA ILE A 130 -11.59 11.67 6.49
C ILE A 130 -12.78 11.16 7.30
N SER A 131 -13.79 10.67 6.58
CA SER A 131 -14.96 10.04 7.15
C SER A 131 -15.38 8.80 6.35
N GLU A 132 -16.18 7.94 6.97
CA GLU A 132 -16.81 6.83 6.25
C GLU A 132 -17.60 7.35 5.06
N HIS A 133 -17.64 6.56 3.99
CA HIS A 133 -18.37 6.80 2.75
C HIS A 133 -17.79 7.87 1.82
N GLN A 134 -16.63 8.45 2.14
CA GLN A 134 -15.89 9.29 1.20
C GLN A 134 -15.19 8.42 0.15
N VAL A 135 -15.16 8.94 -1.09
CA VAL A 135 -14.45 8.36 -2.23
C VAL A 135 -13.39 9.34 -2.71
N TYR A 136 -12.19 8.83 -2.91
CA TYR A 136 -11.04 9.60 -3.35
C TYR A 136 -10.47 9.06 -4.66
N VAL A 137 -9.81 9.96 -5.39
CA VAL A 137 -8.81 9.61 -6.40
C VAL A 137 -7.44 9.96 -5.83
N PHE A 138 -6.45 9.13 -6.10
CA PHE A 138 -5.09 9.28 -5.62
C PHE A 138 -4.10 9.06 -6.77
N ILE A 139 -2.99 9.81 -6.77
CA ILE A 139 -1.88 9.61 -7.70
C ILE A 139 -0.71 9.01 -6.93
N THR A 140 -0.25 7.84 -7.36
CA THR A 140 0.92 7.19 -6.77
C THR A 140 2.21 7.91 -7.20
N ARG A 141 3.32 7.56 -6.56
CA ARG A 141 4.64 8.06 -6.94
C ARG A 141 5.06 7.68 -8.37
N GLU A 142 4.51 6.60 -8.91
CA GLU A 142 4.76 6.11 -10.26
C GLU A 142 3.78 6.70 -11.30
N ASP A 143 3.06 7.79 -10.93
CA ASP A 143 2.06 8.47 -11.74
C ASP A 143 0.86 7.58 -12.15
N ASN A 144 0.57 6.54 -11.38
CA ASN A 144 -0.61 5.71 -11.57
C ASN A 144 -1.79 6.23 -10.76
N TYR A 145 -2.99 6.09 -11.31
CA TYR A 145 -4.21 6.52 -10.65
C TYR A 145 -4.83 5.40 -9.83
N VAL A 146 -5.24 5.75 -8.63
CA VAL A 146 -5.98 4.87 -7.70
C VAL A 146 -7.31 5.54 -7.40
N LYS A 147 -8.40 4.78 -7.43
CA LYS A 147 -9.64 5.17 -6.74
C LYS A 147 -9.76 4.36 -5.47
N PHE A 148 -10.19 5.00 -4.39
CA PHE A 148 -10.45 4.31 -3.14
C PHE A 148 -11.65 4.91 -2.40
N ARG A 149 -12.28 4.11 -1.54
CA ARG A 149 -13.33 4.58 -0.63
C ARG A 149 -13.03 4.19 0.81
N ILE A 150 -13.41 5.06 1.73
CA ILE A 150 -13.36 4.80 3.18
C ILE A 150 -14.57 3.93 3.54
N LYS A 151 -14.33 2.71 4.02
CA LYS A 151 -15.38 1.78 4.43
C LYS A 151 -15.70 1.85 5.90
N ASN A 152 -14.66 2.02 6.71
CA ASN A 152 -14.76 2.10 8.15
C ASN A 152 -13.66 3.02 8.70
N LEU A 153 -14.00 3.76 9.74
CA LEU A 153 -13.07 4.62 10.46
C LEU A 153 -13.29 4.45 11.97
N VAL A 154 -12.24 4.01 12.67
CA VAL A 154 -12.25 3.89 14.13
C VAL A 154 -11.38 4.98 14.71
N LEU A 155 -11.95 5.74 15.65
CA LEU A 155 -11.28 6.82 16.38
C LEU A 155 -11.44 6.60 17.88
N ASN A 156 -10.32 6.51 18.60
CA ASN A 156 -10.33 6.30 20.03
C ASN A 156 -9.19 7.05 20.73
N ASP A 157 -9.44 7.48 21.96
CA ASP A 157 -8.39 7.80 22.92
C ASP A 157 -7.98 6.53 23.66
N THR A 158 -6.72 6.13 23.52
CA THR A 158 -6.17 4.93 24.17
C THR A 158 -5.16 5.31 25.24
N GLU A 159 -4.79 4.36 26.09
CA GLU A 159 -3.71 4.56 27.06
C GLU A 159 -2.35 4.90 26.41
N ASN A 160 -2.17 4.50 25.14
CA ASN A 160 -0.96 4.76 24.36
C ASN A 160 -1.07 6.04 23.52
N GLY A 161 -2.15 6.80 23.64
CA GLY A 161 -2.42 8.03 22.93
C GLY A 161 -3.55 7.95 21.90
N PRO A 162 -3.69 8.99 21.09
CA PRO A 162 -4.71 9.08 20.04
C PRO A 162 -4.59 7.97 19.02
N TYR A 163 -5.68 7.25 18.76
CA TYR A 163 -5.74 6.13 17.83
C TYR A 163 -6.70 6.41 16.68
N ALA A 164 -6.24 6.10 15.47
CA ALA A 164 -7.04 6.09 14.25
C ALA A 164 -6.74 4.82 13.45
N GLU A 165 -7.78 4.13 13.00
CA GLU A 165 -7.71 3.00 12.10
C GLU A 165 -8.69 3.22 10.96
N VAL A 166 -8.27 2.92 9.73
CA VAL A 166 -9.10 3.07 8.55
C VAL A 166 -9.10 1.79 7.72
N THR A 167 -10.30 1.37 7.28
CA THR A 167 -10.47 0.30 6.30
C THR A 167 -10.82 0.92 4.95
N ILE A 168 -10.06 0.58 3.93
CA ILE A 168 -10.13 1.14 2.58
C ILE A 168 -10.35 0.03 1.55
N GLU A 169 -11.35 0.22 0.67
CA GLU A 169 -11.48 -0.54 -0.59
C GLU A 169 -10.87 0.31 -1.72
N TRP A 170 -10.07 -0.32 -2.59
CA TRP A 170 -9.31 0.39 -3.61
C TRP A 170 -9.22 -0.35 -4.93
N ARG A 171 -8.90 0.39 -6.00
CA ARG A 171 -8.52 -0.12 -7.31
C ARG A 171 -7.50 0.81 -7.95
N ILE A 172 -6.41 0.25 -8.46
CA ILE A 172 -5.38 0.98 -9.20
C ILE A 172 -5.52 0.78 -10.70
N GLN A 173 -5.19 1.80 -11.46
CA GLN A 173 -4.94 1.77 -12.90
C GLN A 173 -3.43 1.86 -13.14
N PRO A 174 -2.74 0.74 -13.44
CA PRO A 174 -1.28 0.66 -13.33
C PRO A 174 -0.53 1.08 -14.60
N ASP A 175 -1.21 1.64 -15.59
CA ASP A 175 -0.62 2.07 -16.87
C ASP A 175 -0.59 3.60 -17.03
N GLY A 176 -0.85 4.33 -15.93
CA GLY A 176 -0.90 5.80 -15.93
C GLY A 176 -2.12 6.38 -16.67
N SER A 177 -3.01 5.55 -17.19
CA SER A 177 -4.22 6.05 -17.85
C SER A 177 -5.23 6.58 -16.83
N THR A 178 -6.03 7.55 -17.23
CA THR A 178 -7.10 8.13 -16.40
C THR A 178 -8.39 7.32 -16.41
N THR A 179 -8.39 6.14 -17.04
CA THR A 179 -9.59 5.28 -17.17
C THR A 179 -9.42 4.01 -16.36
N PHE A 180 -10.27 3.82 -15.36
CA PHE A 180 -10.28 2.60 -14.54
C PHE A 180 -10.94 1.45 -15.31
N SER A 181 -10.30 0.28 -15.31
CA SER A 181 -10.94 -0.96 -15.79
C SER A 181 -12.12 -1.35 -14.90
N GLN A 182 -13.14 -1.95 -15.49
CA GLN A 182 -14.31 -2.48 -14.75
C GLN A 182 -13.95 -3.77 -14.00
#